data_c33c71ede24aebd1a27c1eafcdd327b5
#
_entry.id   c33c71ede24aebd1a27c1eafcdd327b5
#
_cell.length_a   1.000
_cell.length_b   1.000
_cell.length_c   1.000
_cell.angle_alpha   90.00
_cell.angle_beta   90.00
_cell.angle_gamma   90.00
#
_symmetry.space_group_name_H-M   'P 1'
#
loop_
_entity.id
_entity.type
_entity.pdbx_description
1 polymer ?
#
loop_
_entity_poly.entity_id
_entity_poly.type
_entity_poly.pdbx_seq_one_letter_code
_entity_poly.pdbx_strand_id
1 'polypeptide(L)'
;MGVVSTEFDIPVYATKDVHDGIGRNFCVPKKVPEENQRVIEKDQRMKLGAFTVTAFSVPHDSSGNVGYRVEVSDEDTGEEVTFCLMTDVGHITEDMQQYIGQANYLVLEANYDRQMLKNGNYPQHLKVRIDSPTGHLSNDDCGEAIANYASPDLKHVWLCHLSEENNHPVLALKTVEQVLRSYGIIAQKDFIVEDLKRKTPSEVYELR
;
A
#
# COMPACT_ATOMS: atom_id res chain seq x y z
N MET A 1 -15.22 -0.41 -7.73
CA MET A 1 -15.40 1.04 -7.51
C MET A 1 -16.66 1.57 -8.18
N GLY A 2 -16.77 1.60 -9.50
CA GLY A 2 -17.94 2.16 -10.21
C GLY A 2 -19.29 1.55 -9.83
N VAL A 3 -19.38 0.26 -9.53
CA VAL A 3 -20.61 -0.38 -9.04
C VAL A 3 -21.04 0.25 -7.72
N VAL A 4 -20.17 0.26 -6.72
CA VAL A 4 -20.46 0.78 -5.37
C VAL A 4 -20.80 2.27 -5.44
N SER A 5 -20.02 3.07 -6.17
CA SER A 5 -20.28 4.50 -6.36
C SER A 5 -21.68 4.76 -6.96
N THR A 6 -22.05 3.99 -8.00
CA THR A 6 -23.36 4.17 -8.66
C THR A 6 -24.54 3.70 -7.79
N GLU A 7 -24.37 2.57 -7.07
CA GLU A 7 -25.48 1.97 -6.31
C GLU A 7 -25.77 2.69 -4.99
N PHE A 8 -24.75 3.28 -4.39
CA PHE A 8 -24.83 3.92 -3.09
C PHE A 8 -24.60 5.43 -3.12
N ASP A 9 -24.45 6.01 -4.32
CA ASP A 9 -24.18 7.44 -4.52
C ASP A 9 -22.94 7.92 -3.71
N ILE A 10 -21.88 7.11 -3.71
CA ILE A 10 -20.66 7.39 -2.94
C ILE A 10 -19.63 8.09 -3.81
N PRO A 11 -19.07 9.24 -3.39
CA PRO A 11 -18.01 9.90 -4.11
C PRO A 11 -16.72 9.07 -4.10
N VAL A 12 -15.99 9.09 -5.22
CA VAL A 12 -14.70 8.43 -5.40
C VAL A 12 -13.62 9.50 -5.53
N TYR A 13 -12.72 9.52 -4.57
CA TYR A 13 -11.57 10.42 -4.56
C TYR A 13 -10.38 9.72 -5.20
N ALA A 14 -9.84 10.30 -6.25
CA ALA A 14 -8.66 9.81 -6.95
C ALA A 14 -7.96 10.96 -7.70
N THR A 15 -6.72 10.75 -8.12
CA THR A 15 -6.07 11.72 -9.01
C THR A 15 -6.76 11.73 -10.38
N LYS A 16 -6.58 12.83 -11.12
CA LYS A 16 -7.14 12.96 -12.46
C LYS A 16 -6.70 11.80 -13.37
N ASP A 17 -5.41 11.43 -13.31
CA ASP A 17 -4.86 10.34 -14.13
C ASP A 17 -5.53 8.99 -13.83
N VAL A 18 -5.85 8.72 -12.55
CA VAL A 18 -6.57 7.51 -12.15
C VAL A 18 -8.02 7.52 -12.65
N HIS A 19 -8.74 8.65 -12.53
CA HIS A 19 -10.09 8.77 -13.09
C HIS A 19 -10.09 8.58 -14.61
N ASP A 20 -9.15 9.20 -15.31
CA ASP A 20 -8.98 9.06 -16.76
C ASP A 20 -8.63 7.61 -17.14
N GLY A 21 -7.77 6.96 -16.35
CA GLY A 21 -7.40 5.55 -16.51
C GLY A 21 -8.59 4.62 -16.36
N ILE A 22 -9.40 4.79 -15.31
CA ILE A 22 -10.65 4.06 -15.09
C ILE A 22 -11.61 4.30 -16.27
N GLY A 23 -11.73 5.55 -16.71
CA GLY A 23 -12.59 5.92 -17.84
C GLY A 23 -12.24 5.17 -19.13
N ARG A 24 -10.95 5.04 -19.43
CA ARG A 24 -10.45 4.38 -20.66
C ARG A 24 -10.32 2.86 -20.56
N ASN A 25 -10.33 2.28 -19.37
CA ASN A 25 -10.08 0.85 -19.17
C ASN A 25 -11.29 -0.01 -19.58
N PHE A 26 -11.14 -0.84 -20.63
CA PHE A 26 -12.19 -1.73 -21.11
C PHE A 26 -12.60 -2.84 -20.13
N CYS A 27 -11.69 -3.23 -19.23
CA CYS A 27 -11.97 -4.25 -18.21
C CYS A 27 -12.84 -3.71 -17.03
N VAL A 28 -13.10 -2.41 -16.99
CA VAL A 28 -13.99 -1.79 -16.01
C VAL A 28 -15.32 -1.45 -16.69
N PRO A 29 -16.32 -2.34 -16.69
CA PRO A 29 -17.56 -2.13 -17.44
C PRO A 29 -18.43 -1.01 -16.85
N LYS A 30 -18.42 -0.85 -15.53
CA LYS A 30 -19.16 0.21 -14.82
C LYS A 30 -18.19 1.27 -14.33
N LYS A 31 -18.23 2.44 -14.96
CA LYS A 31 -17.40 3.59 -14.62
C LYS A 31 -17.91 4.31 -13.37
N VAL A 32 -17.04 5.14 -12.78
CA VAL A 32 -17.49 6.08 -11.76
C VAL A 32 -18.29 7.19 -12.43
N PRO A 33 -19.54 7.48 -12.02
CA PRO A 33 -20.31 8.60 -12.54
C PRO A 33 -19.54 9.93 -12.39
N GLU A 34 -19.65 10.83 -13.36
CA GLU A 34 -18.93 12.11 -13.32
C GLU A 34 -19.27 12.93 -12.07
N GLU A 35 -20.54 12.92 -11.68
CA GLU A 35 -21.05 13.59 -10.47
C GLU A 35 -20.43 13.05 -9.18
N ASN A 36 -19.90 11.82 -9.20
CA ASN A 36 -19.24 11.17 -8.05
C ASN A 36 -17.71 11.21 -8.13
N GLN A 37 -17.15 11.73 -9.22
CA GLN A 37 -15.70 11.89 -9.30
C GLN A 37 -15.25 13.10 -8.48
N ARG A 38 -14.26 12.90 -7.64
CA ARG A 38 -13.59 13.95 -6.86
C ARG A 38 -12.08 13.85 -7.10
N VAL A 39 -11.50 14.90 -7.60
CA VAL A 39 -10.06 14.95 -7.85
C VAL A 39 -9.33 15.28 -6.56
N ILE A 40 -8.32 14.46 -6.24
CA ILE A 40 -7.33 14.73 -5.20
C ILE A 40 -6.00 15.05 -5.88
N GLU A 41 -5.41 16.17 -5.54
CA GLU A 41 -4.09 16.54 -6.05
C GLU A 41 -2.99 15.85 -5.23
N LYS A 42 -1.93 15.40 -5.91
CA LYS A 42 -0.78 14.78 -5.23
C LYS A 42 -0.11 15.79 -4.30
N ASP A 43 0.37 15.27 -3.18
CA ASP A 43 1.14 16.01 -2.17
C ASP A 43 0.38 17.19 -1.53
N GLN A 44 -0.94 17.24 -1.73
CA GLN A 44 -1.83 18.19 -1.08
C GLN A 44 -2.68 17.51 -0.01
N ARG A 45 -2.75 18.15 1.15
CA ARG A 45 -3.60 17.70 2.26
C ARG A 45 -5.05 18.08 1.99
N MET A 46 -5.93 17.08 1.90
CA MET A 46 -7.37 17.27 1.72
C MET A 46 -8.12 16.84 2.98
N LYS A 47 -8.91 17.75 3.54
CA LYS A 47 -9.76 17.43 4.70
C LYS A 47 -11.05 16.76 4.23
N LEU A 48 -11.33 15.56 4.73
CA LEU A 48 -12.52 14.75 4.45
C LEU A 48 -13.18 14.34 5.78
N GLY A 49 -14.10 15.17 6.26
CA GLY A 49 -14.70 14.98 7.58
C GLY A 49 -13.65 15.06 8.69
N ALA A 50 -13.54 14.02 9.51
CA ALA A 50 -12.52 13.91 10.57
C ALA A 50 -11.12 13.57 10.04
N PHE A 51 -11.01 13.12 8.78
CA PHE A 51 -9.75 12.68 8.21
C PHE A 51 -9.06 13.80 7.42
N THR A 52 -7.74 13.79 7.43
CA THR A 52 -6.91 14.52 6.47
C THR A 52 -6.20 13.49 5.59
N VAL A 53 -6.41 13.58 4.27
CA VAL A 53 -5.87 12.62 3.30
C VAL A 53 -4.86 13.31 2.39
N THR A 54 -3.71 12.69 2.19
CA THR A 54 -2.68 13.08 1.23
C THR A 54 -2.43 11.92 0.29
N ALA A 55 -2.60 12.13 -1.02
CA ALA A 55 -2.16 11.18 -2.05
C ALA A 55 -0.75 11.54 -2.47
N PHE A 56 0.13 10.56 -2.60
CA PHE A 56 1.51 10.74 -3.05
C PHE A 56 1.89 9.73 -4.13
N SER A 57 2.92 10.06 -4.93
CA SER A 57 3.32 9.19 -6.04
C SER A 57 3.94 7.89 -5.56
N VAL A 58 3.54 6.78 -6.20
CA VAL A 58 4.14 5.45 -6.02
C VAL A 58 4.59 4.95 -7.39
N PRO A 59 5.87 4.59 -7.57
CA PRO A 59 6.39 4.12 -8.86
C PRO A 59 5.75 2.80 -9.28
N HIS A 60 4.98 2.83 -10.37
CA HIS A 60 4.38 1.64 -10.98
C HIS A 60 4.08 1.89 -12.47
N ASP A 61 3.99 0.83 -13.26
CA ASP A 61 3.72 0.89 -14.70
C ASP A 61 2.23 1.07 -15.04
N SER A 62 1.47 1.73 -14.17
CA SER A 62 0.06 2.07 -14.33
C SER A 62 -0.18 3.58 -14.47
N SER A 63 -1.42 3.96 -14.79
CA SER A 63 -1.80 5.36 -14.98
C SER A 63 -1.90 6.10 -13.62
N GLY A 64 -0.79 6.71 -13.20
CA GLY A 64 -0.78 7.62 -12.07
C GLY A 64 -0.99 6.96 -10.71
N ASN A 65 -0.28 5.85 -10.45
CA ASN A 65 -0.35 5.14 -9.17
C ASN A 65 -0.01 6.05 -7.98
N VAL A 66 -0.78 5.91 -6.90
CA VAL A 66 -0.62 6.70 -5.68
C VAL A 66 -0.76 5.85 -4.44
N GLY A 67 0.03 6.19 -3.43
CA GLY A 67 -0.20 5.80 -2.05
C GLY A 67 -1.03 6.86 -1.33
N TYR A 68 -1.50 6.53 -0.14
CA TYR A 68 -2.30 7.43 0.69
C TYR A 68 -1.75 7.50 2.10
N ARG A 69 -1.63 8.72 2.60
CA ARG A 69 -1.47 9.02 4.02
C ARG A 69 -2.79 9.55 4.54
N VAL A 70 -3.31 8.93 5.59
CA VAL A 70 -4.56 9.30 6.24
C VAL A 70 -4.26 9.64 7.68
N GLU A 71 -4.61 10.85 8.09
CA GLU A 71 -4.41 11.37 9.43
C GLU A 71 -5.77 11.58 10.09
N VAL A 72 -5.87 11.21 11.34
CA VAL A 72 -7.00 11.54 12.19
C VAL A 72 -6.48 12.02 13.53
N SER A 73 -7.06 13.10 14.05
CA SER A 73 -6.80 13.57 15.42
C SER A 73 -7.98 13.17 16.28
N ASP A 74 -7.71 12.53 17.40
CA ASP A 74 -8.70 12.30 18.44
C ASP A 74 -9.09 13.65 19.08
N GLU A 75 -10.38 13.97 19.06
CA GLU A 75 -10.86 15.27 19.53
C GLU A 75 -10.75 15.41 21.07
N ASP A 76 -10.75 14.31 21.81
CA ASP A 76 -10.72 14.30 23.27
C ASP A 76 -9.28 14.30 23.81
N THR A 77 -8.38 13.52 23.20
CA THR A 77 -6.99 13.36 23.67
C THR A 77 -6.01 14.25 22.92
N GLY A 78 -6.34 14.69 21.69
CA GLY A 78 -5.45 15.42 20.80
C GLY A 78 -4.37 14.52 20.17
N GLU A 79 -4.43 13.21 20.37
CA GLU A 79 -3.51 12.27 19.75
C GLU A 79 -3.74 12.19 18.25
N GLU A 80 -2.67 12.26 17.47
CA GLU A 80 -2.71 12.05 16.02
C GLU A 80 -2.38 10.59 15.68
N VAL A 81 -3.22 9.98 14.88
CA VAL A 81 -2.99 8.66 14.29
C VAL A 81 -2.74 8.83 12.79
N THR A 82 -1.61 8.33 12.33
CA THR A 82 -1.22 8.33 10.92
C THR A 82 -1.21 6.92 10.35
N PHE A 83 -2.05 6.70 9.35
CA PHE A 83 -2.12 5.47 8.55
C PHE A 83 -1.56 5.73 7.16
N CYS A 84 -0.66 4.85 6.68
CA CYS A 84 -0.11 4.90 5.33
C CYS A 84 -0.43 3.62 4.56
N LEU A 85 -0.82 3.76 3.30
CA LEU A 85 -1.09 2.67 2.36
C LEU A 85 -0.23 2.83 1.11
N MET A 86 0.59 1.82 0.82
CA MET A 86 1.48 1.75 -0.35
C MET A 86 1.38 0.37 -1.00
N THR A 87 0.78 0.31 -2.17
CA THR A 87 0.64 -0.92 -2.96
C THR A 87 0.98 -0.64 -4.42
N ASP A 88 1.27 -1.67 -5.19
CA ASP A 88 1.79 -1.54 -6.55
C ASP A 88 3.10 -0.71 -6.57
N VAL A 89 4.08 -1.15 -5.77
CA VAL A 89 5.31 -0.43 -5.47
C VAL A 89 6.49 -1.04 -6.22
N GLY A 90 7.00 -0.35 -7.22
CA GLY A 90 8.21 -0.80 -7.94
C GLY A 90 9.50 -0.63 -7.13
N HIS A 91 9.62 0.49 -6.42
CA HIS A 91 10.73 0.76 -5.49
C HIS A 91 10.34 1.84 -4.49
N ILE A 92 11.07 1.95 -3.39
CA ILE A 92 10.84 2.96 -2.36
C ILE A 92 11.56 4.26 -2.74
N THR A 93 10.79 5.35 -2.90
CA THR A 93 11.31 6.70 -3.18
C THR A 93 11.62 7.46 -1.89
N GLU A 94 12.33 8.59 -2.00
CA GLU A 94 12.61 9.47 -0.84
C GLU A 94 11.32 9.98 -0.17
N ASP A 95 10.30 10.31 -0.93
CA ASP A 95 9.00 10.73 -0.38
C ASP A 95 8.33 9.57 0.38
N MET A 96 8.36 8.36 -0.18
CA MET A 96 7.82 7.18 0.50
C MET A 96 8.56 6.86 1.79
N GLN A 97 9.89 7.04 1.85
CA GLN A 97 10.69 6.90 3.08
C GLN A 97 10.17 7.84 4.17
N GLN A 98 9.87 9.09 3.82
CA GLN A 98 9.32 10.07 4.76
C GLN A 98 7.94 9.64 5.27
N TYR A 99 7.06 9.14 4.39
CA TYR A 99 5.73 8.67 4.80
C TYR A 99 5.79 7.39 5.65
N ILE A 100 6.72 6.47 5.37
CA ILE A 100 6.98 5.30 6.24
C ILE A 100 7.43 5.78 7.62
N GLY A 101 8.33 6.78 7.67
CA GLY A 101 8.87 7.34 8.91
C GLY A 101 7.87 8.14 9.75
N GLN A 102 6.66 8.39 9.24
CA GLN A 102 5.59 9.11 9.93
C GLN A 102 4.41 8.21 10.30
N ALA A 103 4.41 6.95 9.84
CA ALA A 103 3.28 6.05 10.03
C ALA A 103 3.25 5.44 11.43
N ASN A 104 2.08 5.48 12.08
CA ASN A 104 1.77 4.60 13.21
C ASN A 104 1.26 3.24 12.71
N TYR A 105 0.60 3.24 11.56
CA TYR A 105 0.01 2.07 10.90
C TYR A 105 0.39 2.09 9.43
N LEU A 106 0.98 1.00 8.96
CA LEU A 106 1.51 0.90 7.60
C LEU A 106 0.95 -0.31 6.87
N VAL A 107 0.35 -0.10 5.71
CA VAL A 107 0.08 -1.16 4.72
C VAL A 107 1.13 -1.02 3.62
N LEU A 108 2.00 -2.02 3.47
CA LEU A 108 3.08 -2.00 2.49
C LEU A 108 3.08 -3.27 1.65
N GLU A 109 3.36 -3.13 0.37
CA GLU A 109 3.47 -4.24 -0.55
C GLU A 109 4.63 -5.17 -0.17
N ALA A 110 4.35 -6.50 -0.21
CA ALA A 110 5.33 -7.57 -0.19
C ALA A 110 4.90 -8.58 -1.27
N ASN A 111 5.15 -8.24 -2.54
CA ASN A 111 4.52 -8.94 -3.66
C ASN A 111 5.12 -10.32 -3.90
N TYR A 112 6.44 -10.44 -3.97
CA TYR A 112 7.08 -11.68 -4.40
C TYR A 112 8.30 -12.06 -3.56
N ASP A 113 8.53 -13.36 -3.48
CA ASP A 113 9.81 -13.94 -3.07
C ASP A 113 10.73 -14.02 -4.28
N ARG A 114 11.97 -13.56 -4.16
CA ARG A 114 12.95 -13.49 -5.28
C ARG A 114 13.27 -14.86 -5.86
N GLN A 115 13.32 -15.93 -5.03
CA GLN A 115 13.62 -17.28 -5.50
C GLN A 115 12.40 -17.92 -6.17
N MET A 116 11.21 -17.70 -5.65
CA MET A 116 9.97 -18.17 -6.28
C MET A 116 9.78 -17.49 -7.64
N LEU A 117 9.99 -16.17 -7.75
CA LEU A 117 9.89 -15.46 -9.01
C LEU A 117 10.92 -15.98 -10.03
N LYS A 118 12.19 -16.13 -9.61
CA LYS A 118 13.28 -16.62 -10.45
C LYS A 118 12.98 -18.02 -10.99
N ASN A 119 12.54 -18.93 -10.14
CA ASN A 119 12.35 -20.36 -10.46
C ASN A 119 10.92 -20.68 -10.93
N GLY A 120 9.96 -19.77 -10.79
CA GLY A 120 8.55 -19.96 -11.12
C GLY A 120 8.29 -20.06 -12.63
N ASN A 121 7.06 -20.39 -12.98
CA ASN A 121 6.65 -20.69 -14.36
C ASN A 121 6.37 -19.45 -15.22
N TYR A 122 6.48 -18.24 -14.68
CA TYR A 122 6.21 -17.03 -15.46
C TYR A 122 7.20 -16.86 -16.61
N PRO A 123 6.73 -16.38 -17.79
CA PRO A 123 7.61 -16.04 -18.90
C PRO A 123 8.67 -15.00 -18.47
N GLN A 124 9.86 -15.08 -19.08
CA GLN A 124 10.97 -14.22 -18.70
C GLN A 124 10.65 -12.72 -18.75
N HIS A 125 9.90 -12.26 -19.76
CA HIS A 125 9.52 -10.86 -19.87
C HIS A 125 8.63 -10.39 -18.69
N LEU A 126 7.78 -11.27 -18.15
CA LEU A 126 6.94 -10.96 -16.99
C LEU A 126 7.77 -10.92 -15.70
N LYS A 127 8.74 -11.83 -15.54
CA LYS A 127 9.68 -11.79 -14.40
C LYS A 127 10.48 -10.49 -14.38
N VAL A 128 11.01 -10.09 -15.55
CA VAL A 128 11.74 -8.80 -15.68
C VAL A 128 10.84 -7.60 -15.37
N ARG A 129 9.58 -7.61 -15.83
CA ARG A 129 8.61 -6.57 -15.51
C ARG A 129 8.33 -6.49 -14.00
N ILE A 130 8.10 -7.63 -13.34
CA ILE A 130 7.83 -7.70 -11.91
C ILE A 130 9.00 -7.16 -11.08
N ASP A 131 10.24 -7.56 -11.42
CA ASP A 131 11.47 -7.17 -10.73
C ASP A 131 12.07 -5.84 -11.28
N SER A 132 11.24 -4.99 -11.89
CA SER A 132 11.68 -3.70 -12.44
C SER A 132 11.40 -2.55 -11.46
N PRO A 133 12.06 -1.38 -11.64
CA PRO A 133 11.79 -0.20 -10.80
C PRO A 133 10.35 0.34 -10.86
N THR A 134 9.55 -0.13 -11.80
CA THR A 134 8.11 0.19 -11.92
C THR A 134 7.24 -1.06 -11.84
N GLY A 135 7.81 -2.17 -11.38
CA GLY A 135 7.10 -3.43 -11.16
C GLY A 135 6.52 -3.52 -9.76
N HIS A 136 7.03 -4.46 -8.96
CA HIS A 136 6.53 -4.74 -7.62
C HIS A 136 7.66 -4.87 -6.60
N LEU A 137 7.33 -4.70 -5.32
CA LEU A 137 8.28 -4.78 -4.21
C LEU A 137 8.46 -6.25 -3.76
N SER A 138 9.71 -6.69 -3.63
CA SER A 138 9.99 -8.01 -3.08
C SER A 138 9.79 -8.05 -1.56
N ASN A 139 9.69 -9.26 -0.98
CA ASN A 139 9.62 -9.43 0.47
C ASN A 139 10.85 -8.85 1.18
N ASP A 140 12.04 -9.02 0.59
CA ASP A 140 13.29 -8.49 1.13
C ASP A 140 13.29 -6.96 1.13
N ASP A 141 12.96 -6.33 0.01
CA ASP A 141 12.92 -4.86 -0.11
C ASP A 141 11.84 -4.24 0.80
N CYS A 142 10.71 -4.93 0.98
CA CYS A 142 9.70 -4.54 1.95
C CYS A 142 10.27 -4.54 3.38
N GLY A 143 10.94 -5.62 3.76
CA GLY A 143 11.60 -5.73 5.07
C GLY A 143 12.67 -4.65 5.27
N GLU A 144 13.50 -4.38 4.26
CA GLU A 144 14.52 -3.33 4.30
C GLU A 144 13.92 -1.93 4.41
N ALA A 145 12.82 -1.66 3.69
CA ALA A 145 12.14 -0.39 3.79
C ALA A 145 11.60 -0.12 5.20
N ILE A 146 10.98 -1.12 5.82
CA ILE A 146 10.50 -1.01 7.20
C ILE A 146 11.68 -0.83 8.16
N ALA A 147 12.73 -1.66 8.04
CA ALA A 147 13.88 -1.63 8.94
C ALA A 147 14.62 -0.29 8.93
N ASN A 148 14.75 0.33 7.76
CA ASN A 148 15.50 1.58 7.61
C ASN A 148 14.69 2.84 7.90
N TYR A 149 13.39 2.81 7.67
CA TYR A 149 12.60 4.05 7.63
C TYR A 149 11.42 4.09 8.61
N ALA A 150 11.05 2.97 9.25
CA ALA A 150 9.92 2.96 10.16
C ALA A 150 10.08 3.94 11.34
N SER A 151 8.99 4.61 11.69
CA SER A 151 8.91 5.43 12.89
C SER A 151 9.11 4.59 14.16
N PRO A 152 9.75 5.15 15.20
CA PRO A 152 9.71 4.54 16.54
C PRO A 152 8.29 4.35 17.08
N ASP A 153 7.32 5.14 16.58
CA ASP A 153 5.91 5.09 16.97
C ASP A 153 5.08 4.15 16.09
N LEU A 154 5.74 3.36 15.21
CA LEU A 154 5.07 2.36 14.39
C LEU A 154 4.47 1.27 15.30
N LYS A 155 3.19 1.02 15.14
CA LYS A 155 2.44 0.04 15.94
C LYS A 155 2.14 -1.24 15.17
N HIS A 156 1.83 -1.11 13.87
CA HIS A 156 1.41 -2.25 13.06
C HIS A 156 1.76 -2.09 11.58
N VAL A 157 2.23 -3.18 10.99
CA VAL A 157 2.47 -3.32 9.55
C VAL A 157 1.62 -4.46 8.99
N TRP A 158 0.87 -4.18 7.95
CA TRP A 158 0.20 -5.19 7.14
C TRP A 158 0.92 -5.34 5.81
N LEU A 159 1.40 -6.55 5.54
CA LEU A 159 1.95 -6.91 4.24
C LEU A 159 0.80 -7.15 3.26
N CYS A 160 0.81 -6.45 2.13
CA CYS A 160 -0.27 -6.54 1.16
C CYS A 160 0.20 -6.98 -0.23
N HIS A 161 -0.76 -7.20 -1.13
CA HIS A 161 -0.55 -7.46 -2.56
C HIS A 161 0.37 -8.66 -2.86
N LEU A 162 0.34 -9.69 -2.02
CA LEU A 162 1.14 -10.90 -2.19
C LEU A 162 0.77 -11.63 -3.49
N SER A 163 1.76 -11.99 -4.31
CA SER A 163 1.59 -12.76 -5.54
C SER A 163 1.06 -14.16 -5.26
N GLU A 164 0.10 -14.65 -6.06
CA GLU A 164 -0.45 -16.00 -5.91
C GLU A 164 0.57 -17.08 -6.33
N GLU A 165 1.36 -16.78 -7.37
CA GLU A 165 2.28 -17.71 -7.99
C GLU A 165 3.72 -17.59 -7.45
N ASN A 166 4.11 -16.39 -7.03
CA ASN A 166 5.50 -16.09 -6.68
C ASN A 166 5.66 -15.67 -5.22
N ASN A 167 4.68 -15.98 -4.36
CA ASN A 167 4.76 -15.71 -2.94
C ASN A 167 3.89 -16.70 -2.13
N HIS A 168 4.13 -16.71 -0.83
CA HIS A 168 3.28 -17.40 0.13
C HIS A 168 3.25 -16.57 1.43
N PRO A 169 2.08 -16.38 2.08
CA PRO A 169 1.96 -15.56 3.29
C PRO A 169 3.01 -15.87 4.37
N VAL A 170 3.19 -17.14 4.69
CA VAL A 170 4.19 -17.57 5.68
C VAL A 170 5.62 -17.22 5.24
N LEU A 171 5.92 -17.30 3.95
CA LEU A 171 7.25 -16.95 3.42
C LEU A 171 7.48 -15.45 3.47
N ALA A 172 6.47 -14.65 3.06
CA ALA A 172 6.55 -13.19 3.14
C ALA A 172 6.82 -12.72 4.58
N LEU A 173 6.02 -13.19 5.54
CA LEU A 173 6.22 -12.87 6.97
C LEU A 173 7.62 -13.26 7.45
N LYS A 174 8.05 -14.50 7.19
CA LYS A 174 9.38 -14.98 7.64
C LYS A 174 10.51 -14.18 7.02
N THR A 175 10.44 -13.84 5.73
CA THR A 175 11.46 -13.04 5.06
C THR A 175 11.55 -11.64 5.69
N VAL A 176 10.41 -10.96 5.83
CA VAL A 176 10.36 -9.64 6.47
C VAL A 176 10.88 -9.70 7.91
N GLU A 177 10.44 -10.67 8.72
CA GLU A 177 10.92 -10.86 10.09
C GLU A 177 12.44 -11.12 10.16
N GLN A 178 13.00 -11.89 9.22
CA GLN A 178 14.45 -12.15 9.15
C GLN A 178 15.21 -10.88 8.82
N VAL A 179 14.74 -10.08 7.87
CA VAL A 179 15.35 -8.78 7.54
C VAL A 179 15.31 -7.87 8.75
N LEU A 180 14.13 -7.66 9.36
CA LEU A 180 13.97 -6.82 10.56
C LEU A 180 14.93 -7.25 11.68
N ARG A 181 15.04 -8.55 11.92
CA ARG A 181 15.94 -9.10 12.94
C ARG A 181 17.42 -8.81 12.66
N SER A 182 17.84 -8.74 11.40
CA SER A 182 19.22 -8.37 11.03
C SER A 182 19.56 -6.92 11.40
N TYR A 183 18.54 -6.07 11.54
CA TYR A 183 18.64 -4.69 12.03
C TYR A 183 18.39 -4.56 13.54
N GLY A 184 18.20 -5.67 14.25
CA GLY A 184 17.90 -5.68 15.69
C GLY A 184 16.44 -5.43 16.05
N ILE A 185 15.54 -5.39 15.08
CA ILE A 185 14.10 -5.21 15.25
C ILE A 185 13.43 -6.57 15.41
N ILE A 186 12.55 -6.70 16.38
CA ILE A 186 11.83 -7.96 16.69
C ILE A 186 10.35 -7.74 16.41
N ALA A 187 9.87 -8.27 15.28
CA ALA A 187 8.45 -8.30 14.97
C ALA A 187 7.64 -8.96 16.10
N GLN A 188 6.41 -8.53 16.29
CA GLN A 188 5.48 -8.90 17.37
C GLN A 188 5.90 -8.39 18.77
N LYS A 189 7.05 -7.76 18.90
CA LYS A 189 7.52 -7.13 20.14
C LYS A 189 7.65 -5.60 19.99
N ASP A 190 8.37 -5.17 18.96
CA ASP A 190 8.60 -3.74 18.72
C ASP A 190 7.39 -3.13 17.98
N PHE A 191 6.82 -3.87 17.04
CA PHE A 191 5.53 -3.61 16.39
C PHE A 191 4.97 -4.93 15.82
N ILE A 192 3.68 -4.94 15.49
CA ILE A 192 3.03 -6.12 14.90
C ILE A 192 3.30 -6.16 13.39
N VAL A 193 3.55 -7.35 12.83
CA VAL A 193 3.63 -7.59 11.39
C VAL A 193 2.69 -8.73 11.02
N GLU A 194 1.77 -8.49 10.10
CA GLU A 194 0.80 -9.47 9.61
C GLU A 194 0.65 -9.40 8.09
N ASP A 195 0.13 -10.45 7.48
CA ASP A 195 -0.24 -10.46 6.07
C ASP A 195 -1.74 -10.21 5.87
N LEU A 196 -2.10 -9.40 4.88
CA LEU A 196 -3.48 -9.27 4.43
C LEU A 196 -3.83 -10.39 3.47
N LYS A 197 -4.89 -11.14 3.80
CA LYS A 197 -5.35 -12.26 2.98
C LYS A 197 -5.93 -11.77 1.65
N ARG A 198 -5.62 -12.48 0.57
CA ARG A 198 -6.07 -12.12 -0.78
C ARG A 198 -7.58 -12.27 -1.00
N LYS A 199 -8.17 -13.35 -0.50
CA LYS A 199 -9.53 -13.79 -0.87
C LYS A 199 -10.56 -13.66 0.26
N THR A 200 -10.12 -13.33 1.45
CA THR A 200 -10.99 -13.17 2.62
C THR A 200 -10.75 -11.80 3.25
N PRO A 201 -11.80 -11.11 3.72
CA PRO A 201 -11.59 -9.86 4.44
C PRO A 201 -10.75 -10.10 5.70
N SER A 202 -10.00 -9.09 6.09
CA SER A 202 -9.35 -9.03 7.40
C SER A 202 -10.38 -8.86 8.51
N GLU A 203 -9.95 -9.00 9.74
CA GLU A 203 -10.71 -8.52 10.89
C GLU A 203 -10.81 -6.99 10.87
N VAL A 204 -11.69 -6.45 11.70
CA VAL A 204 -11.76 -5.00 11.91
C VAL A 204 -10.69 -4.62 12.92
N TYR A 205 -9.80 -3.72 12.52
CA TYR A 205 -8.76 -3.19 13.38
C TYR A 205 -9.19 -1.83 13.93
N GLU A 206 -9.05 -1.65 15.22
CA GLU A 206 -9.22 -0.36 15.87
C GLU A 206 -7.87 0.32 15.99
N LEU A 207 -7.68 1.43 15.27
CA LEU A 207 -6.44 2.20 15.26
C LEU A 207 -6.48 3.23 16.39
N ARG A 208 -5.52 3.14 17.31
CA ARG A 208 -5.42 3.99 18.51
C ARG A 208 -4.03 4.60 18.64
#